data_ca6a6d3d0f4d43db17ee47539c3e513a
#
_entry.id   ca6a6d3d0f4d43db17ee47539c3e513a
#
_cell.length_a   1.000
_cell.length_b   1.000
_cell.length_c   1.000
_cell.angle_alpha   90.00
_cell.angle_beta   90.00
_cell.angle_gamma   90.00
#
_symmetry.space_group_name_H-M   'P 1'
#
loop_
_entity.id
_entity.type
_entity.pdbx_description
1 polymer ?
#
loop_
_entity_poly.entity_id
_entity_poly.type
_entity_poly.pdbx_seq_one_letter_code
_entity_poly.pdbx_strand_id
1 'polypeptide(L)'
;MKIICIADIHGNREAIKNVKEFAISRGIERFIILGDFPGYESFKDEGENLEEIKDVLNMLKNFKVLAIPGNCDHPRAVDVFNEFNVNLHEKIIVMDDLSLVGLGGSTPTPFGTPFEIGEEEIYNKLKKLIESVETDRFILALHNPPFNTECDATADGVHIGSISIRKIVEEFQPSLVLSSHVHESGGKTDKIGNSVIANIGPLMHNRIGILDINGDIKIELMKI
;
A
#
# COMPACT_ATOMS: atom_id res chain seq x y z
N MET A 1 -18.92 -1.91 2.58
CA MET A 1 -17.86 -2.89 2.93
C MET A 1 -16.71 -2.13 3.59
N LYS A 2 -16.17 -2.65 4.74
CA LYS A 2 -15.02 -2.02 5.41
C LYS A 2 -13.77 -2.88 5.23
N ILE A 3 -12.62 -2.22 5.01
CA ILE A 3 -11.31 -2.85 4.80
C ILE A 3 -10.29 -2.08 5.65
N ILE A 4 -9.45 -2.78 6.40
CA ILE A 4 -8.32 -2.16 7.09
C ILE A 4 -7.13 -2.08 6.12
N CYS A 5 -6.56 -0.88 5.97
CA CYS A 5 -5.36 -0.64 5.20
C CYS A 5 -4.19 -0.45 6.16
N ILE A 6 -3.11 -1.19 5.95
CA ILE A 6 -1.87 -1.13 6.73
C ILE A 6 -0.65 -1.11 5.81
N ALA A 7 0.47 -0.61 6.30
CA ALA A 7 1.73 -0.56 5.59
C ALA A 7 2.90 -0.43 6.59
N ASP A 8 4.12 -0.55 6.10
CA ASP A 8 5.35 -0.26 6.85
C ASP A 8 5.33 -0.95 8.24
N ILE A 9 5.21 -2.28 8.18
CA ILE A 9 5.13 -3.15 9.36
C ILE A 9 6.49 -3.24 10.03
N HIS A 10 7.56 -3.30 9.20
CA HIS A 10 8.97 -3.35 9.61
C HIS A 10 9.22 -4.33 10.77
N GLY A 11 8.75 -5.58 10.61
CA GLY A 11 8.97 -6.66 11.57
C GLY A 11 8.19 -6.52 12.88
N ASN A 12 7.35 -5.50 13.05
CA ASN A 12 6.62 -5.26 14.30
C ASN A 12 5.41 -6.22 14.44
N ARG A 13 5.66 -7.43 14.90
CA ARG A 13 4.63 -8.46 15.14
C ARG A 13 3.60 -8.05 16.19
N GLU A 14 3.98 -7.20 17.15
CA GLU A 14 3.03 -6.71 18.15
C GLU A 14 1.99 -5.78 17.55
N ALA A 15 2.40 -4.90 16.63
CA ALA A 15 1.48 -4.06 15.90
C ALA A 15 0.49 -4.89 15.03
N ILE A 16 0.94 -6.02 14.47
CA ILE A 16 0.03 -6.97 13.77
C ILE A 16 -0.99 -7.58 14.74
N LYS A 17 -0.61 -7.94 15.97
CA LYS A 17 -1.58 -8.43 16.96
C LYS A 17 -2.60 -7.36 17.33
N ASN A 18 -2.15 -6.13 17.57
CA ASN A 18 -3.01 -5.01 17.92
C ASN A 18 -4.04 -4.72 16.82
N VAL A 19 -3.60 -4.63 15.55
CA VAL A 19 -4.53 -4.38 14.44
C VAL A 19 -5.49 -5.54 14.21
N LYS A 20 -5.06 -6.77 14.45
CA LYS A 20 -5.92 -7.96 14.39
C LYS A 20 -7.01 -7.94 15.45
N GLU A 21 -6.69 -7.62 16.71
CA GLU A 21 -7.65 -7.45 17.79
C GLU A 21 -8.62 -6.30 17.49
N PHE A 22 -8.11 -5.19 16.97
CA PHE A 22 -8.94 -4.08 16.51
C PHE A 22 -9.92 -4.53 15.41
N ALA A 23 -9.45 -5.26 14.39
CA ALA A 23 -10.27 -5.79 13.31
C ALA A 23 -11.42 -6.67 13.85
N ILE A 24 -11.10 -7.61 14.75
CA ILE A 24 -12.07 -8.50 15.39
C ILE A 24 -13.11 -7.68 16.18
N SER A 25 -12.68 -6.71 16.97
CA SER A 25 -13.57 -5.85 17.77
C SER A 25 -14.55 -5.02 16.93
N ARG A 26 -14.18 -4.73 15.68
CA ARG A 26 -14.98 -3.94 14.73
C ARG A 26 -15.74 -4.80 13.71
N GLY A 27 -15.59 -6.12 13.74
CA GLY A 27 -16.17 -7.03 12.76
C GLY A 27 -15.65 -6.81 11.34
N ILE A 28 -14.37 -6.38 11.18
CA ILE A 28 -13.76 -6.15 9.88
C ILE A 28 -12.93 -7.39 9.52
N GLU A 29 -13.21 -7.99 8.37
CA GLU A 29 -12.62 -9.25 7.94
C GLU A 29 -11.61 -9.10 6.79
N ARG A 30 -11.33 -7.88 6.34
CA ARG A 30 -10.54 -7.61 5.14
C ARG A 30 -9.38 -6.67 5.42
N PHE A 31 -8.23 -6.97 4.80
CA PHE A 31 -7.03 -6.16 4.85
C PHE A 31 -6.50 -5.85 3.46
N ILE A 32 -5.94 -4.65 3.29
CA ILE A 32 -5.02 -4.29 2.22
C ILE A 32 -3.69 -3.95 2.88
N ILE A 33 -2.60 -4.60 2.45
CA ILE A 33 -1.26 -4.35 2.95
C ILE A 33 -0.44 -3.71 1.83
N LEU A 34 0.08 -2.52 2.09
CA LEU A 34 0.79 -1.71 1.10
C LEU A 34 2.32 -1.86 1.16
N GLY A 35 2.79 -2.98 1.69
CA GLY A 35 4.21 -3.34 1.66
C GLY A 35 4.99 -2.99 2.93
N ASP A 36 6.32 -3.20 2.82
CA ASP A 36 7.33 -3.05 3.86
C ASP A 36 7.04 -3.92 5.09
N PHE A 37 7.04 -5.24 4.84
CA PHE A 37 6.83 -6.26 5.88
C PHE A 37 8.06 -6.46 6.78
N PRO A 38 9.30 -6.62 6.23
CA PRO A 38 10.46 -7.03 7.02
C PRO A 38 11.04 -5.90 7.85
N GLY A 39 11.70 -6.29 8.92
CA GLY A 39 12.49 -5.38 9.76
C GLY A 39 13.69 -4.79 9.02
N TYR A 40 14.22 -3.68 9.55
CA TYR A 40 15.36 -2.99 8.94
C TYR A 40 16.66 -3.82 8.95
N GLU A 41 16.75 -4.86 9.78
CA GLU A 41 17.91 -5.74 9.85
C GLU A 41 17.85 -6.85 8.79
N SER A 42 16.64 -7.31 8.46
CA SER A 42 16.38 -8.46 7.59
C SER A 42 16.06 -8.10 6.14
N PHE A 43 15.79 -6.82 5.80
CA PHE A 43 15.31 -6.48 4.46
C PHE A 43 16.31 -6.79 3.34
N LYS A 44 17.61 -6.87 3.63
CA LYS A 44 18.66 -7.21 2.65
C LYS A 44 18.95 -8.70 2.52
N ASP A 45 18.55 -9.51 3.46
CA ASP A 45 18.65 -10.96 3.38
C ASP A 45 17.37 -11.55 2.78
N GLU A 46 17.46 -12.19 1.62
CA GLU A 46 16.29 -12.75 0.92
C GLU A 46 15.54 -13.76 1.80
N GLY A 47 16.25 -14.65 2.49
CA GLY A 47 15.63 -15.71 3.30
C GLY A 47 14.85 -15.15 4.47
N GLU A 48 15.48 -14.27 5.26
CA GLU A 48 14.83 -13.62 6.41
C GLU A 48 13.66 -12.73 5.97
N ASN A 49 13.84 -11.98 4.88
CA ASN A 49 12.81 -11.12 4.30
C ASN A 49 11.54 -11.92 3.97
N LEU A 50 11.69 -13.00 3.21
CA LEU A 50 10.55 -13.85 2.80
C LEU A 50 9.91 -14.58 3.99
N GLU A 51 10.68 -14.98 4.99
CA GLU A 51 10.13 -15.62 6.21
C GLU A 51 9.31 -14.62 7.03
N GLU A 52 9.76 -13.39 7.20
CA GLU A 52 8.97 -12.36 7.92
C GLU A 52 7.65 -12.04 7.21
N ILE A 53 7.65 -12.02 5.87
CA ILE A 53 6.42 -11.87 5.08
C ILE A 53 5.45 -13.04 5.37
N LYS A 54 5.94 -14.29 5.31
CA LYS A 54 5.13 -15.48 5.60
C LYS A 54 4.57 -15.46 7.02
N ASP A 55 5.36 -15.04 7.98
CA ASP A 55 4.93 -14.92 9.39
C ASP A 55 3.75 -13.96 9.53
N VAL A 56 3.83 -12.76 8.94
CA VAL A 56 2.73 -11.78 8.96
C VAL A 56 1.48 -12.34 8.29
N LEU A 57 1.61 -12.96 7.11
CA LEU A 57 0.48 -13.56 6.40
C LEU A 57 -0.15 -14.70 7.20
N ASN A 58 0.66 -15.53 7.88
CA ASN A 58 0.16 -16.58 8.76
C ASN A 58 -0.60 -16.01 9.97
N MET A 59 -0.14 -14.90 10.55
CA MET A 59 -0.87 -14.21 11.63
C MET A 59 -2.25 -13.72 11.17
N LEU A 60 -2.39 -13.35 9.89
CA LEU A 60 -3.62 -12.83 9.29
C LEU A 60 -4.43 -13.88 8.49
N LYS A 61 -4.08 -15.16 8.54
CA LYS A 61 -4.66 -16.24 7.71
C LYS A 61 -6.19 -16.40 7.80
N ASN A 62 -6.81 -15.91 8.87
CA ASN A 62 -8.26 -15.96 9.07
C ASN A 62 -8.99 -14.75 8.47
N PHE A 63 -8.27 -13.82 7.85
CA PHE A 63 -8.80 -12.63 7.20
C PHE A 63 -8.63 -12.74 5.68
N LYS A 64 -9.41 -11.98 4.94
CA LYS A 64 -9.21 -11.79 3.50
C LYS A 64 -8.16 -10.71 3.30
N VAL A 65 -6.99 -11.08 2.82
CA VAL A 65 -5.86 -10.17 2.64
C VAL A 65 -5.59 -9.95 1.16
N LEU A 66 -5.30 -8.70 0.79
CA LEU A 66 -4.65 -8.33 -0.46
C LEU A 66 -3.36 -7.59 -0.11
N ALA A 67 -2.27 -7.88 -0.81
CA ALA A 67 -0.97 -7.30 -0.52
C ALA A 67 -0.21 -6.90 -1.80
N ILE A 68 0.51 -5.81 -1.70
CA ILE A 68 1.58 -5.43 -2.62
C ILE A 68 2.90 -5.39 -1.85
N PRO A 69 4.06 -5.57 -2.50
CA PRO A 69 5.35 -5.33 -1.86
C PRO A 69 5.63 -3.84 -1.71
N GLY A 70 6.36 -3.45 -0.66
CA GLY A 70 7.03 -2.16 -0.55
C GLY A 70 8.45 -2.22 -1.13
N ASN A 71 9.25 -1.20 -0.87
CA ASN A 71 10.63 -1.19 -1.35
C ASN A 71 11.58 -2.04 -0.47
N CYS A 72 11.25 -2.25 0.80
CA CYS A 72 12.03 -3.12 1.68
C CYS A 72 11.72 -4.60 1.50
N ASP A 73 10.65 -4.95 0.79
CA ASP A 73 10.32 -6.33 0.47
C ASP A 73 11.20 -6.84 -0.69
N HIS A 74 11.66 -8.10 -0.60
CA HIS A 74 12.38 -8.71 -1.71
C HIS A 74 11.46 -8.91 -2.92
N PRO A 75 11.91 -8.75 -4.18
CA PRO A 75 11.06 -8.94 -5.38
C PRO A 75 10.32 -10.28 -5.42
N ARG A 76 10.92 -11.33 -4.84
CA ARG A 76 10.27 -12.65 -4.68
C ARG A 76 9.14 -12.69 -3.64
N ALA A 77 8.87 -11.60 -2.93
CA ALA A 77 7.65 -11.47 -2.12
C ALA A 77 6.39 -11.76 -2.94
N VAL A 78 6.41 -11.43 -4.24
CA VAL A 78 5.30 -11.73 -5.16
C VAL A 78 5.03 -13.24 -5.27
N ASP A 79 6.06 -14.08 -5.23
CA ASP A 79 5.92 -15.54 -5.22
C ASP A 79 5.17 -15.98 -3.95
N VAL A 80 5.57 -15.45 -2.78
CA VAL A 80 4.91 -15.72 -1.50
C VAL A 80 3.46 -15.23 -1.53
N PHE A 81 3.19 -14.03 -2.06
CA PHE A 81 1.82 -13.52 -2.18
C PHE A 81 0.95 -14.39 -3.09
N ASN A 82 1.52 -14.96 -4.16
CA ASN A 82 0.80 -15.89 -5.02
C ASN A 82 0.53 -17.23 -4.31
N GLU A 83 1.48 -17.76 -3.55
CA GLU A 83 1.33 -18.98 -2.74
C GLU A 83 0.20 -18.84 -1.71
N PHE A 84 0.12 -17.67 -1.03
CA PHE A 84 -0.92 -17.37 -0.05
C PHE A 84 -2.24 -16.86 -0.68
N ASN A 85 -2.32 -16.70 -2.01
CA ASN A 85 -3.47 -16.13 -2.73
C ASN A 85 -3.85 -14.71 -2.27
N VAL A 86 -2.87 -13.88 -1.95
CA VAL A 86 -3.07 -12.50 -1.48
C VAL A 86 -2.51 -11.44 -2.44
N ASN A 87 -1.90 -11.84 -3.55
CA ASN A 87 -1.18 -10.95 -4.45
C ASN A 87 -2.10 -9.96 -5.16
N LEU A 88 -1.85 -8.68 -4.93
CA LEU A 88 -2.43 -7.55 -5.64
C LEU A 88 -1.41 -6.83 -6.56
N HIS A 89 -0.09 -7.12 -6.43
CA HIS A 89 0.93 -6.47 -7.24
C HIS A 89 0.75 -6.79 -8.73
N GLU A 90 0.74 -5.75 -9.55
CA GLU A 90 0.46 -5.81 -11.00
C GLU A 90 -0.87 -6.52 -11.34
N LYS A 91 -1.88 -6.33 -10.48
CA LYS A 91 -3.21 -6.92 -10.68
C LYS A 91 -4.34 -5.90 -10.52
N ILE A 92 -5.47 -6.26 -11.10
CA ILE A 92 -6.76 -5.59 -10.94
C ILE A 92 -7.69 -6.59 -10.23
N ILE A 93 -8.27 -6.17 -9.11
CA ILE A 93 -9.31 -6.93 -8.39
C ILE A 93 -10.62 -6.14 -8.51
N VAL A 94 -11.61 -6.76 -9.15
CA VAL A 94 -12.94 -6.16 -9.29
C VAL A 94 -13.77 -6.47 -8.04
N MET A 95 -14.36 -5.42 -7.47
CA MET A 95 -15.23 -5.48 -6.30
C MET A 95 -16.54 -4.74 -6.63
N ASP A 96 -17.53 -5.47 -7.11
CA ASP A 96 -18.80 -4.92 -7.62
C ASP A 96 -18.56 -3.90 -8.77
N ASP A 97 -18.86 -2.62 -8.56
CA ASP A 97 -18.69 -1.52 -9.52
C ASP A 97 -17.34 -0.77 -9.37
N LEU A 98 -16.42 -1.31 -8.60
CA LEU A 98 -15.15 -0.69 -8.26
C LEU A 98 -13.98 -1.63 -8.56
N SER A 99 -12.91 -1.13 -9.16
CA SER A 99 -11.64 -1.85 -9.32
C SER A 99 -10.60 -1.37 -8.32
N LEU A 100 -9.85 -2.32 -7.75
CA LEU A 100 -8.64 -2.06 -6.98
C LEU A 100 -7.43 -2.44 -7.83
N VAL A 101 -6.56 -1.49 -8.12
CA VAL A 101 -5.35 -1.65 -8.96
C VAL A 101 -4.13 -1.55 -8.08
N GLY A 102 -3.26 -2.55 -8.08
CA GLY A 102 -2.09 -2.60 -7.21
C GLY A 102 -0.76 -2.55 -7.94
N LEU A 103 0.16 -1.71 -7.43
CA LEU A 103 1.57 -1.70 -7.81
C LEU A 103 2.43 -1.43 -6.58
N GLY A 104 3.35 -2.34 -6.29
CA GLY A 104 4.30 -2.21 -5.18
C GLY A 104 5.66 -1.70 -5.62
N GLY A 105 6.57 -1.59 -4.66
CA GLY A 105 7.90 -1.00 -4.83
C GLY A 105 7.89 0.52 -4.72
N SER A 106 9.05 1.13 -4.78
CA SER A 106 9.22 2.59 -4.79
C SER A 106 10.18 3.04 -5.90
N THR A 107 10.25 4.34 -6.14
CA THR A 107 11.37 4.95 -6.87
C THR A 107 12.68 4.71 -6.13
N PRO A 108 13.84 4.80 -6.82
CA PRO A 108 15.14 4.61 -6.17
C PRO A 108 15.33 5.49 -4.94
N THR A 109 15.78 4.86 -3.85
CA THR A 109 16.07 5.51 -2.58
C THR A 109 17.58 5.58 -2.33
N PRO A 110 18.07 6.46 -1.44
CA PRO A 110 19.48 6.48 -1.09
C PRO A 110 19.93 5.24 -0.29
N PHE A 111 18.99 4.35 0.08
CA PHE A 111 19.25 3.18 0.92
C PHE A 111 19.55 1.91 0.12
N GLY A 112 19.28 1.90 -1.21
CA GLY A 112 19.46 0.75 -2.08
C GLY A 112 18.61 -0.42 -1.60
N THR A 113 17.29 -0.20 -1.50
CA THR A 113 16.33 -1.20 -1.04
C THR A 113 16.03 -2.24 -2.14
N PRO A 114 15.59 -3.45 -1.77
CA PRO A 114 15.50 -4.57 -2.73
C PRO A 114 14.53 -4.35 -3.90
N PHE A 115 13.44 -3.62 -3.69
CA PHE A 115 12.40 -3.47 -4.70
C PHE A 115 12.20 -2.02 -5.15
N GLU A 116 13.18 -1.51 -5.88
CA GLU A 116 13.13 -0.18 -6.49
C GLU A 116 12.83 -0.26 -7.98
N ILE A 117 11.96 0.62 -8.47
CA ILE A 117 11.45 0.66 -9.86
C ILE A 117 11.65 2.06 -10.42
N GLY A 118 12.16 2.17 -11.64
CA GLY A 118 12.32 3.47 -12.32
C GLY A 118 10.98 4.13 -12.66
N GLU A 119 10.97 5.48 -12.70
CA GLU A 119 9.78 6.27 -12.98
C GLU A 119 9.07 5.87 -14.29
N GLU A 120 9.82 5.65 -15.38
CA GLU A 120 9.26 5.23 -16.66
C GLU A 120 8.55 3.87 -16.56
N GLU A 121 9.13 2.93 -15.82
CA GLU A 121 8.55 1.60 -15.60
C GLU A 121 7.27 1.69 -14.77
N ILE A 122 7.27 2.50 -13.69
CA ILE A 122 6.08 2.78 -12.87
C ILE A 122 4.95 3.31 -13.75
N TYR A 123 5.23 4.34 -14.58
CA TYR A 123 4.24 4.93 -15.47
C TYR A 123 3.65 3.90 -16.43
N ASN A 124 4.51 3.14 -17.13
CA ASN A 124 4.08 2.19 -18.15
C ASN A 124 3.25 1.04 -17.55
N LYS A 125 3.65 0.51 -16.37
CA LYS A 125 2.91 -0.54 -15.66
C LYS A 125 1.55 -0.06 -15.20
N LEU A 126 1.48 1.10 -14.54
CA LEU A 126 0.20 1.66 -14.07
C LEU A 126 -0.72 1.98 -15.24
N LYS A 127 -0.22 2.64 -16.28
CA LYS A 127 -1.00 2.96 -17.47
C LYS A 127 -1.62 1.71 -18.09
N LYS A 128 -0.82 0.67 -18.32
CA LYS A 128 -1.31 -0.60 -18.88
C LYS A 128 -2.39 -1.25 -18.01
N LEU A 129 -2.23 -1.23 -16.69
CA LEU A 129 -3.24 -1.78 -15.77
C LEU A 129 -4.53 -0.96 -15.83
N ILE A 130 -4.43 0.37 -15.73
CA ILE A 130 -5.59 1.26 -15.68
C ILE A 130 -6.38 1.23 -17.00
N GLU A 131 -5.70 1.17 -18.16
CA GLU A 131 -6.34 1.02 -19.47
C GLU A 131 -7.13 -0.31 -19.60
N SER A 132 -6.89 -1.27 -18.71
CA SER A 132 -7.62 -2.55 -18.65
C SER A 132 -8.71 -2.57 -17.57
N VAL A 133 -8.94 -1.45 -16.88
CA VAL A 133 -10.04 -1.31 -15.90
C VAL A 133 -11.36 -1.15 -16.66
N GLU A 134 -12.34 -1.99 -16.33
CA GLU A 134 -13.66 -2.00 -16.97
C GLU A 134 -14.75 -1.30 -16.14
N THR A 135 -14.43 -0.96 -14.88
CA THR A 135 -15.36 -0.29 -13.96
C THR A 135 -15.26 1.24 -14.07
N ASP A 136 -16.36 1.95 -13.78
CA ASP A 136 -16.38 3.43 -13.82
C ASP A 136 -15.53 4.08 -12.72
N ARG A 137 -15.25 3.33 -11.65
CA ARG A 137 -14.48 3.81 -10.49
C ARG A 137 -13.34 2.85 -10.17
N PHE A 138 -12.20 3.41 -9.79
CA PHE A 138 -11.08 2.58 -9.33
C PHE A 138 -10.29 3.27 -8.22
N ILE A 139 -9.60 2.44 -7.44
CA ILE A 139 -8.67 2.82 -6.37
C ILE A 139 -7.28 2.32 -6.78
N LEU A 140 -6.27 3.14 -6.59
CA LEU A 140 -4.87 2.73 -6.66
C LEU A 140 -4.38 2.35 -5.26
N ALA A 141 -3.85 1.13 -5.13
CA ALA A 141 -3.12 0.65 -3.95
C ALA A 141 -1.63 0.61 -4.30
N LEU A 142 -0.89 1.57 -3.80
CA LEU A 142 0.52 1.80 -4.11
C LEU A 142 1.33 1.81 -2.82
N HIS A 143 2.64 1.50 -2.89
CA HIS A 143 3.52 1.74 -1.76
C HIS A 143 4.00 3.20 -1.76
N ASN A 144 4.56 3.66 -2.88
CA ASN A 144 5.11 5.01 -3.04
C ASN A 144 3.98 6.05 -3.29
N PRO A 145 3.95 7.20 -2.60
CA PRO A 145 2.97 8.26 -2.83
C PRO A 145 3.26 9.07 -4.10
N PRO A 146 2.26 9.81 -4.65
CA PRO A 146 2.48 10.75 -5.73
C PRO A 146 3.29 11.96 -5.26
N PHE A 147 4.21 12.45 -6.12
CA PHE A 147 5.08 13.59 -5.86
C PHE A 147 4.31 14.90 -5.59
N ASN A 148 4.87 15.75 -4.72
CA ASN A 148 4.40 17.10 -4.38
C ASN A 148 2.96 17.12 -3.85
N THR A 149 2.74 16.34 -2.80
CA THR A 149 1.50 16.28 -2.01
C THR A 149 1.83 16.35 -0.52
N GLU A 150 0.83 16.55 0.34
CA GLU A 150 1.01 16.39 1.80
C GLU A 150 1.40 14.96 2.19
N CYS A 151 1.22 13.99 1.28
CA CYS A 151 1.44 12.57 1.53
C CYS A 151 2.89 12.10 1.27
N ASP A 152 3.75 12.94 0.70
CA ASP A 152 5.12 12.57 0.29
C ASP A 152 6.23 13.47 0.86
N ALA A 153 5.90 14.36 1.79
CA ALA A 153 6.86 15.28 2.38
C ALA A 153 7.60 14.66 3.56
N THR A 154 8.93 14.74 3.56
CA THR A 154 9.78 14.43 4.71
C THR A 154 9.62 15.46 5.83
N ALA A 155 10.25 15.23 6.99
CA ALA A 155 10.23 16.19 8.10
C ALA A 155 10.80 17.57 7.73
N ASP A 156 11.76 17.61 6.80
CA ASP A 156 12.37 18.85 6.30
C ASP A 156 11.56 19.50 5.15
N GLY A 157 10.40 18.95 4.82
CA GLY A 157 9.52 19.44 3.77
C GLY A 157 9.96 19.12 2.35
N VAL A 158 10.89 18.17 2.18
CA VAL A 158 11.32 17.69 0.86
C VAL A 158 10.33 16.66 0.36
N HIS A 159 9.82 16.85 -0.86
CA HIS A 159 8.95 15.89 -1.52
C HIS A 159 9.76 14.77 -2.18
N ILE A 160 9.45 13.51 -1.86
CA ILE A 160 10.17 12.31 -2.31
C ILE A 160 9.26 11.26 -2.98
N GLY A 161 8.02 11.64 -3.28
CA GLY A 161 7.09 10.79 -4.00
C GLY A 161 7.44 10.62 -5.49
N SER A 162 6.70 9.78 -6.20
CA SER A 162 6.89 9.52 -7.62
C SER A 162 6.22 10.55 -8.52
N ILE A 163 7.00 11.11 -9.45
CA ILE A 163 6.49 12.01 -10.51
C ILE A 163 5.56 11.24 -11.45
N SER A 164 5.88 10.00 -11.75
CA SER A 164 5.07 9.13 -12.61
C SER A 164 3.73 8.80 -11.99
N ILE A 165 3.70 8.50 -10.69
CA ILE A 165 2.42 8.28 -9.98
C ILE A 165 1.58 9.56 -10.00
N ARG A 166 2.20 10.73 -9.74
CA ARG A 166 1.48 12.00 -9.86
C ARG A 166 0.86 12.19 -11.25
N LYS A 167 1.63 11.96 -12.30
CA LYS A 167 1.15 12.06 -13.68
C LYS A 167 -0.01 11.11 -13.97
N ILE A 168 0.08 9.87 -13.51
CA ILE A 168 -1.00 8.87 -13.63
C ILE A 168 -2.28 9.37 -12.92
N VAL A 169 -2.14 9.91 -11.72
CA VAL A 169 -3.31 10.44 -10.98
C VAL A 169 -3.93 11.64 -11.70
N GLU A 170 -3.12 12.55 -12.24
CA GLU A 170 -3.60 13.69 -13.02
C GLU A 170 -4.32 13.27 -14.32
N GLU A 171 -3.81 12.22 -14.99
CA GLU A 171 -4.34 11.75 -16.28
C GLU A 171 -5.63 10.92 -16.10
N PHE A 172 -5.67 10.00 -15.12
CA PHE A 172 -6.72 8.99 -15.01
C PHE A 172 -7.70 9.21 -13.84
N GLN A 173 -7.41 10.13 -12.93
CA GLN A 173 -8.31 10.56 -11.85
C GLN A 173 -8.93 9.38 -11.06
N PRO A 174 -8.13 8.47 -10.44
CA PRO A 174 -8.68 7.44 -9.55
C PRO A 174 -9.51 8.07 -8.43
N SER A 175 -10.52 7.38 -7.94
CA SER A 175 -11.33 7.88 -6.81
C SER A 175 -10.52 8.06 -5.54
N LEU A 176 -9.51 7.19 -5.33
CA LEU A 176 -8.63 7.20 -4.18
C LEU A 176 -7.26 6.60 -4.55
N VAL A 177 -6.20 7.17 -4.00
CA VAL A 177 -4.86 6.58 -3.97
C VAL A 177 -4.51 6.27 -2.53
N LEU A 178 -4.30 5.01 -2.23
CA LEU A 178 -3.74 4.52 -0.97
C LEU A 178 -2.23 4.40 -1.14
N SER A 179 -1.46 4.99 -0.24
CA SER A 179 0.00 4.94 -0.25
C SER A 179 0.57 4.92 1.18
N SER A 180 1.87 4.75 1.30
CA SER A 180 2.62 4.85 2.55
C SER A 180 4.06 5.31 2.30
N HIS A 181 5.12 4.52 2.63
CA HIS A 181 6.53 4.76 2.35
C HIS A 181 7.14 5.98 3.05
N VAL A 182 6.53 7.16 2.94
CA VAL A 182 7.01 8.40 3.59
C VAL A 182 6.40 8.49 4.98
N HIS A 183 7.10 7.97 5.98
CA HIS A 183 6.59 7.78 7.34
C HIS A 183 6.19 9.08 8.02
N GLU A 184 6.93 10.19 7.74
CA GLU A 184 6.67 11.52 8.29
C GLU A 184 5.33 12.11 7.81
N SER A 185 4.89 11.67 6.64
CA SER A 185 3.59 12.05 6.07
C SER A 185 2.47 11.07 6.41
N GLY A 186 2.76 10.05 7.23
CA GLY A 186 1.77 9.07 7.65
C GLY A 186 0.56 9.68 8.36
N GLY A 187 -0.63 9.29 7.93
CA GLY A 187 -1.91 9.79 8.45
C GLY A 187 -2.35 11.10 7.81
N LYS A 188 -1.73 11.55 6.73
CA LYS A 188 -2.14 12.73 5.97
C LYS A 188 -2.96 12.36 4.74
N THR A 189 -3.76 13.31 4.28
CA THR A 189 -4.50 13.22 3.02
C THR A 189 -4.30 14.49 2.20
N ASP A 190 -4.41 14.37 0.89
CA ASP A 190 -4.36 15.48 -0.06
C ASP A 190 -5.30 15.21 -1.25
N LYS A 191 -5.32 16.10 -2.24
CA LYS A 191 -6.09 15.95 -3.47
C LYS A 191 -5.27 16.31 -4.71
N ILE A 192 -5.47 15.53 -5.77
CA ILE A 192 -5.02 15.86 -7.11
C ILE A 192 -6.26 15.82 -8.02
N GLY A 193 -6.75 16.99 -8.41
CA GLY A 193 -8.04 17.09 -9.12
C GLY A 193 -9.19 16.53 -8.26
N ASN A 194 -9.88 15.50 -8.77
CA ASN A 194 -10.95 14.82 -8.06
C ASN A 194 -10.46 13.65 -7.19
N SER A 195 -9.21 13.24 -7.36
CA SER A 195 -8.62 12.11 -6.64
C SER A 195 -8.26 12.48 -5.20
N VAL A 196 -8.66 11.67 -4.25
CA VAL A 196 -8.17 11.73 -2.87
C VAL A 196 -6.87 10.94 -2.78
N ILE A 197 -5.85 11.51 -2.15
CA ILE A 197 -4.58 10.85 -1.87
C ILE A 197 -4.50 10.62 -0.36
N ALA A 198 -4.11 9.42 0.06
CA ALA A 198 -3.98 9.08 1.47
C ALA A 198 -2.67 8.33 1.72
N ASN A 199 -1.85 8.85 2.61
CA ASN A 199 -0.74 8.13 3.19
C ASN A 199 -1.20 7.47 4.50
N ILE A 200 -1.31 6.14 4.50
CA ILE A 200 -1.81 5.36 5.64
C ILE A 200 -0.87 5.53 6.84
N GLY A 201 0.42 5.61 6.56
CA GLY A 201 1.47 5.68 7.56
C GLY A 201 1.85 4.33 8.16
N PRO A 202 2.95 4.31 8.92
CA PRO A 202 3.57 3.07 9.36
C PRO A 202 2.78 2.38 10.47
N LEU A 203 2.47 1.10 10.24
CA LEU A 203 1.85 0.24 11.26
C LEU A 203 2.77 0.05 12.46
N MET A 204 4.09 0.08 12.26
CA MET A 204 5.05 0.05 13.37
C MET A 204 4.81 1.17 14.39
N HIS A 205 4.11 2.24 14.03
CA HIS A 205 3.66 3.34 14.90
C HIS A 205 2.14 3.30 15.18
N ASN A 206 1.52 2.12 15.02
CA ASN A 206 0.09 1.88 15.22
C ASN A 206 -0.83 2.73 14.32
N ARG A 207 -0.37 3.15 13.13
CA ARG A 207 -1.19 3.84 12.15
C ARG A 207 -1.91 2.85 11.25
N ILE A 208 -3.18 3.11 10.98
CA ILE A 208 -4.02 2.34 10.06
C ILE A 208 -4.94 3.27 9.26
N GLY A 209 -5.45 2.77 8.14
CA GLY A 209 -6.59 3.34 7.43
C GLY A 209 -7.80 2.40 7.50
N ILE A 210 -8.99 2.96 7.59
CA ILE A 210 -10.24 2.21 7.38
C ILE A 210 -10.87 2.72 6.09
N LEU A 211 -10.81 1.89 5.06
CA LEU A 211 -11.48 2.13 3.79
C LEU A 211 -12.92 1.64 3.88
N ASP A 212 -13.89 2.55 3.71
CA ASP A 212 -15.32 2.22 3.65
C ASP A 212 -15.84 2.39 2.23
N ILE A 213 -16.35 1.29 1.67
CA ILE A 213 -16.95 1.20 0.33
C ILE A 213 -18.43 0.87 0.50
N ASN A 214 -19.24 1.89 0.80
CA ASN A 214 -20.69 1.81 0.93
C ASN A 214 -21.34 2.94 0.10
N GLY A 215 -21.36 2.77 -1.23
CA GLY A 215 -21.75 3.81 -2.18
C GLY A 215 -20.61 4.80 -2.42
N ASP A 216 -20.31 5.69 -1.49
CA ASP A 216 -19.13 6.55 -1.53
C ASP A 216 -17.87 5.80 -1.07
N ILE A 217 -16.71 6.20 -1.63
CA ILE A 217 -15.39 5.73 -1.17
C ILE A 217 -14.89 6.71 -0.12
N LYS A 218 -14.67 6.22 1.11
CA LYS A 218 -14.15 7.02 2.22
C LYS A 218 -12.97 6.34 2.87
N ILE A 219 -11.96 7.11 3.22
CA ILE A 219 -10.81 6.66 4.00
C ILE A 219 -10.75 7.45 5.32
N GLU A 220 -10.69 6.73 6.42
CA GLU A 220 -10.44 7.28 7.76
C GLU A 220 -9.05 6.84 8.21
N LEU A 221 -8.17 7.80 8.50
CA LEU A 221 -6.81 7.54 8.99
C LEU A 221 -6.77 7.74 10.50
N MET A 222 -6.18 6.77 11.23
CA MET A 222 -6.17 6.80 12.69
C MET A 222 -4.96 6.09 13.29
N LYS A 223 -4.80 6.23 14.61
CA LYS A 223 -3.92 5.39 15.45
C LYS A 223 -4.78 4.48 16.32
N ILE A 224 -4.31 3.25 16.53
CA ILE A 224 -4.91 2.24 17.41
C ILE A 224 -4.02 1.95 18.60
#